data_c87d186edb6f36e9c6045aa165ea552f
#
_entry.id   c87d186edb6f36e9c6045aa165ea552f
#
_cell.length_a   1.000
_cell.length_b   1.000
_cell.length_c   1.000
_cell.angle_alpha   90.00
_cell.angle_beta   90.00
_cell.angle_gamma   90.00
#
_symmetry.space_group_name_H-M   'P 1'
#
loop_
_entity.id
_entity.type
_entity.pdbx_description
1 polymer ?
#
loop_
_entity_poly.entity_id
_entity_poly.type
_entity_poly.pdbx_seq_one_letter_code
_entity_poly.pdbx_strand_id
1 'polypeptide(L)'
;MKKKLLFILMLIIGSLSFAENIVITSIQPLYSLTSYLTKGTDIKVYTPFGSDISMTMSKEAIREEGFDLSIAKKAQAVVDIARIWSEDVIYGKARMNKINIVEIDASHPYDEKMTTIFFSDYSNGKVNPYMWTGSKNLVRMVNIIGRDLIRLYPKNKAKIEKNITKFTAD
;
A
#
# COMPACT_ATOMS: atom_id res chain seq x y z
N MET A 1 -10.61 39.42 -30.82
CA MET A 1 -10.97 38.01 -30.64
C MET A 1 -9.76 37.14 -30.20
N LYS A 2 -8.56 37.29 -30.79
CA LYS A 2 -7.36 36.45 -30.42
C LYS A 2 -6.93 36.56 -28.95
N LYS A 3 -7.03 37.75 -28.32
CA LYS A 3 -6.66 37.95 -26.90
C LYS A 3 -7.61 37.26 -25.91
N LYS A 4 -8.92 37.17 -26.21
CA LYS A 4 -9.90 36.46 -25.36
C LYS A 4 -9.71 34.95 -25.44
N LEU A 5 -9.31 34.40 -26.61
CA LEU A 5 -9.05 32.99 -26.79
C LEU A 5 -7.80 32.55 -26.02
N LEU A 6 -6.78 33.40 -25.96
CA LEU A 6 -5.54 33.13 -25.17
C LEU A 6 -5.81 33.08 -23.67
N PHE A 7 -6.72 33.94 -23.17
CA PHE A 7 -7.08 33.99 -21.75
C PHE A 7 -7.90 32.78 -21.32
N ILE A 8 -8.78 32.25 -22.20
CA ILE A 8 -9.55 31.03 -21.95
C ILE A 8 -8.61 29.81 -21.97
N LEU A 9 -7.61 29.77 -22.86
CA LEU A 9 -6.62 28.71 -22.90
C LEU A 9 -5.73 28.68 -21.63
N MET A 10 -5.36 29.83 -21.07
CA MET A 10 -4.64 29.96 -19.81
C MET A 10 -5.46 29.50 -18.58
N LEU A 11 -6.77 29.71 -18.58
CA LEU A 11 -7.68 29.27 -17.51
C LEU A 11 -7.84 27.73 -17.49
N ILE A 12 -7.72 27.04 -18.63
CA ILE A 12 -7.83 25.59 -18.73
C ILE A 12 -6.55 24.89 -18.23
N ILE A 13 -5.38 25.53 -18.32
CA ILE A 13 -4.11 24.98 -17.86
C ILE A 13 -3.97 25.09 -16.33
N GLY A 14 -4.72 26.00 -15.67
CA GLY A 14 -4.62 26.29 -14.23
C GLY A 14 -5.24 25.27 -13.29
N SER A 15 -5.88 24.18 -13.76
CA SER A 15 -6.60 23.22 -12.92
C SER A 15 -6.17 21.76 -13.07
N LEU A 16 -4.96 21.50 -13.57
CA LEU A 16 -4.35 20.17 -13.42
C LEU A 16 -3.85 20.01 -11.98
N SER A 17 -4.77 19.87 -11.04
CA SER A 17 -4.48 19.35 -9.73
C SER A 17 -4.01 17.90 -9.93
N PHE A 18 -2.70 17.67 -9.95
CA PHE A 18 -2.18 16.32 -9.88
C PHE A 18 -2.56 15.76 -8.51
N ALA A 19 -3.56 14.91 -8.49
CA ALA A 19 -3.88 14.16 -7.28
C ALA A 19 -2.60 13.42 -6.84
N GLU A 20 -2.19 13.62 -5.60
CA GLU A 20 -1.05 12.90 -5.05
C GLU A 20 -1.32 11.39 -5.07
N ASN A 21 -0.35 10.60 -5.53
CA ASN A 21 -0.40 9.16 -5.47
C ASN A 21 0.00 8.72 -4.07
N ILE A 22 -0.97 8.40 -3.22
CA ILE A 22 -0.74 8.04 -1.81
C ILE A 22 -1.17 6.59 -1.60
N VAL A 23 -0.29 5.80 -0.98
CA VAL A 23 -0.53 4.45 -0.50
C VAL A 23 -0.33 4.42 1.00
N ILE A 24 -1.31 3.90 1.74
CA ILE A 24 -1.24 3.71 3.19
C ILE A 24 -0.76 2.30 3.47
N THR A 25 0.01 2.10 4.53
CA THR A 25 0.46 0.77 4.98
C THR A 25 0.09 0.55 6.43
N SER A 26 -0.26 -0.69 6.80
CA SER A 26 -0.76 -1.00 8.13
C SER A 26 0.32 -1.21 9.17
N ILE A 27 1.47 -1.77 8.79
CA ILE A 27 2.57 -2.13 9.72
C ILE A 27 3.92 -1.78 9.11
N GLN A 28 4.93 -1.63 9.97
CA GLN A 28 6.28 -1.23 9.56
C GLN A 28 6.93 -2.10 8.47
N PRO A 29 6.86 -3.44 8.50
CA PRO A 29 7.38 -4.27 7.41
C PRO A 29 6.77 -3.92 6.05
N LEU A 30 5.45 -3.70 6.00
CA LEU A 30 4.76 -3.32 4.76
C LEU A 30 5.15 -1.90 4.31
N TYR A 31 5.34 -0.98 5.25
CA TYR A 31 5.87 0.35 4.94
C TYR A 31 7.25 0.25 4.27
N SER A 32 8.15 -0.55 4.85
CA SER A 32 9.51 -0.73 4.32
C SER A 32 9.49 -1.34 2.91
N LEU A 33 8.72 -2.41 2.70
CA LEU A 33 8.60 -3.07 1.40
C LEU A 33 7.97 -2.14 0.35
N THR A 34 6.86 -1.49 0.70
CA THR A 34 6.16 -0.59 -0.22
C THR A 34 7.03 0.62 -0.58
N SER A 35 7.72 1.20 0.40
CA SER A 35 8.65 2.32 0.18
C SER A 35 9.83 1.92 -0.71
N TYR A 36 10.37 0.71 -0.53
CA TYR A 36 11.41 0.18 -1.41
C TYR A 36 10.91 0.04 -2.84
N LEU A 37 9.74 -0.57 -3.03
CA LEU A 37 9.14 -0.79 -4.34
C LEU A 37 8.81 0.51 -5.08
N THR A 38 8.40 1.54 -4.36
CA THR A 38 8.02 2.84 -4.93
C THR A 38 9.18 3.84 -5.02
N LYS A 39 10.41 3.42 -4.64
CA LYS A 39 11.59 4.30 -4.69
C LYS A 39 11.81 4.85 -6.10
N GLY A 40 11.84 6.19 -6.20
CA GLY A 40 12.04 6.92 -7.45
C GLY A 40 10.81 6.98 -8.35
N THR A 41 9.61 6.73 -7.80
CA THR A 41 8.30 7.02 -8.40
C THR A 41 7.70 8.29 -7.78
N ASP A 42 6.53 8.70 -8.25
CA ASP A 42 5.72 9.76 -7.66
C ASP A 42 4.71 9.25 -6.60
N ILE A 43 4.83 7.98 -6.18
CA ILE A 43 3.98 7.37 -5.17
C ILE A 43 4.55 7.69 -3.79
N LYS A 44 3.71 8.31 -2.94
CA LYS A 44 4.02 8.57 -1.53
C LYS A 44 3.49 7.44 -0.67
N VAL A 45 4.33 6.85 0.14
CA VAL A 45 3.93 5.83 1.10
C VAL A 45 3.74 6.47 2.47
N TYR A 46 2.62 6.18 3.08
CA TYR A 46 2.24 6.69 4.40
C TYR A 46 1.97 5.53 5.36
N THR A 47 2.47 5.66 6.57
CA THR A 47 2.06 4.82 7.69
C THR A 47 1.49 5.71 8.81
N PRO A 48 0.36 5.36 9.42
CA PRO A 48 -0.19 6.13 10.53
C PRO A 48 0.58 5.92 11.85
N PHE A 49 1.57 5.04 11.85
CA PHE A 49 2.32 4.66 13.04
C PHE A 49 3.78 5.09 12.97
N GLY A 50 4.35 5.42 14.12
CA GLY A 50 5.80 5.62 14.27
C GLY A 50 6.58 4.31 14.06
N SER A 51 7.89 4.44 13.80
CA SER A 51 8.77 3.28 13.57
C SER A 51 8.97 2.38 14.80
N ASP A 52 8.62 2.86 15.97
CA ASP A 52 8.69 2.20 17.28
C ASP A 52 7.42 1.42 17.64
N ILE A 53 6.36 1.57 16.84
CA ILE A 53 5.10 0.88 17.09
C ILE A 53 5.18 -0.57 16.61
N SER A 54 5.02 -1.50 17.56
CA SER A 54 4.91 -2.93 17.26
C SER A 54 3.57 -3.26 16.60
N MET A 55 3.49 -4.44 15.98
CA MET A 55 2.25 -4.95 15.40
C MET A 55 1.09 -5.01 16.41
N THR A 56 1.37 -5.45 17.65
CA THR A 56 0.35 -5.48 18.71
C THR A 56 -0.13 -4.08 19.08
N MET A 57 0.81 -3.13 19.22
CA MET A 57 0.46 -1.74 19.54
C MET A 57 -0.31 -1.05 18.42
N SER A 58 0.01 -1.34 17.15
CA SER A 58 -0.74 -0.78 16.01
C SER A 58 -2.19 -1.24 15.98
N LYS A 59 -2.45 -2.52 16.34
CA LYS A 59 -3.79 -3.05 16.53
C LYS A 59 -4.60 -2.28 17.54
N GLU A 60 -4.00 -1.98 18.69
CA GLU A 60 -4.64 -1.22 19.76
C GLU A 60 -4.90 0.22 19.33
N ALA A 61 -3.88 0.89 18.80
CA ALA A 61 -3.97 2.27 18.34
C ALA A 61 -5.07 2.48 17.27
N ILE A 62 -5.23 1.55 16.32
CA ILE A 62 -6.29 1.63 15.29
C ILE A 62 -7.71 1.60 15.92
N ARG A 63 -7.86 0.97 17.07
CA ARG A 63 -9.15 0.81 17.75
C ARG A 63 -9.48 1.96 18.69
N GLU A 64 -8.52 2.79 19.04
CA GLU A 64 -8.73 3.93 19.92
C GLU A 64 -9.75 4.91 19.32
N GLU A 65 -10.56 5.49 20.19
CA GLU A 65 -11.45 6.59 19.83
C GLU A 65 -10.60 7.80 19.45
N GLY A 66 -10.84 8.35 18.26
CA GLY A 66 -10.06 9.50 17.76
C GLY A 66 -8.87 9.11 16.87
N PHE A 67 -8.61 7.83 16.60
CA PHE A 67 -7.61 7.43 15.61
C PHE A 67 -7.91 8.10 14.27
N ASP A 68 -7.03 9.00 13.84
CA ASP A 68 -7.20 9.79 12.63
C ASP A 68 -6.55 9.09 11.41
N LEU A 69 -7.37 8.75 10.44
CA LEU A 69 -6.95 8.25 9.13
C LEU A 69 -7.50 9.13 8.00
N SER A 70 -7.65 10.43 8.23
CA SER A 70 -8.20 11.37 7.24
C SER A 70 -7.40 11.42 5.94
N ILE A 71 -6.11 11.05 5.97
CA ILE A 71 -5.26 10.90 4.78
C ILE A 71 -5.85 9.90 3.78
N ALA A 72 -6.67 8.95 4.21
CA ALA A 72 -7.34 8.00 3.34
C ALA A 72 -8.26 8.67 2.30
N LYS A 73 -8.78 9.87 2.58
CA LYS A 73 -9.56 10.66 1.60
C LYS A 73 -8.75 10.94 0.33
N LYS A 74 -7.43 11.04 0.44
CA LYS A 74 -6.51 11.31 -0.67
C LYS A 74 -5.82 10.04 -1.20
N ALA A 75 -5.72 8.98 -0.39
CA ALA A 75 -5.04 7.75 -0.76
C ALA A 75 -5.80 6.96 -1.85
N GLN A 76 -5.07 6.20 -2.64
CA GLN A 76 -5.63 5.31 -3.66
C GLN A 76 -5.67 3.86 -3.18
N ALA A 77 -4.74 3.45 -2.31
CA ALA A 77 -4.68 2.09 -1.80
C ALA A 77 -4.22 2.02 -0.34
N VAL A 78 -4.54 0.88 0.26
CA VAL A 78 -3.99 0.41 1.53
C VAL A 78 -3.24 -0.89 1.26
N VAL A 79 -2.04 -1.03 1.80
CA VAL A 79 -1.29 -2.30 1.84
C VAL A 79 -1.38 -2.86 3.24
N ASP A 80 -1.93 -4.05 3.37
CA ASP A 80 -2.16 -4.73 4.63
C ASP A 80 -1.87 -6.25 4.55
N ILE A 81 -2.20 -6.98 5.59
CA ILE A 81 -2.13 -8.45 5.67
C ILE A 81 -3.40 -9.01 6.33
N ALA A 82 -4.54 -8.39 6.09
CA ALA A 82 -5.79 -8.68 6.80
C ALA A 82 -6.24 -10.14 6.67
N ARG A 83 -5.92 -10.83 5.57
CA ARG A 83 -6.29 -12.25 5.37
C ARG A 83 -5.55 -13.22 6.28
N ILE A 84 -4.34 -12.87 6.72
CA ILE A 84 -3.57 -13.71 7.65
C ILE A 84 -3.58 -13.17 9.07
N TRP A 85 -3.86 -11.89 9.24
CA TRP A 85 -3.99 -11.23 10.52
C TRP A 85 -5.26 -10.41 10.58
N SER A 86 -6.35 -11.03 11.03
CA SER A 86 -7.69 -10.43 11.06
C SER A 86 -7.81 -9.18 11.94
N GLU A 87 -6.77 -8.88 12.72
CA GLU A 87 -6.69 -7.68 13.54
C GLU A 87 -6.11 -6.47 12.78
N ASP A 88 -5.63 -6.68 11.55
CA ASP A 88 -5.28 -5.61 10.62
C ASP A 88 -6.56 -5.02 10.02
N VAL A 89 -7.09 -4.03 10.70
CA VAL A 89 -8.36 -3.38 10.33
C VAL A 89 -8.16 -2.05 9.61
N ILE A 90 -6.92 -1.74 9.20
CA ILE A 90 -6.57 -0.43 8.61
C ILE A 90 -7.35 -0.18 7.32
N TYR A 91 -7.51 -1.19 6.45
CA TYR A 91 -8.30 -1.05 5.23
C TYR A 91 -9.76 -0.70 5.52
N GLY A 92 -10.39 -1.38 6.47
CA GLY A 92 -11.76 -1.06 6.90
C GLY A 92 -11.90 0.39 7.39
N LYS A 93 -10.96 0.85 8.21
CA LYS A 93 -10.92 2.25 8.69
C LYS A 93 -10.69 3.24 7.54
N ALA A 94 -9.79 2.93 6.61
CA ALA A 94 -9.55 3.78 5.44
C ALA A 94 -10.79 3.87 4.55
N ARG A 95 -11.49 2.77 4.35
CA ARG A 95 -12.70 2.69 3.54
C ARG A 95 -13.87 3.49 4.12
N MET A 96 -13.93 3.68 5.43
CA MET A 96 -14.90 4.60 6.06
C MET A 96 -14.67 6.06 5.61
N ASN A 97 -13.45 6.43 5.27
CA ASN A 97 -13.11 7.75 4.74
C ASN A 97 -13.25 7.86 3.21
N LYS A 98 -13.03 6.75 2.49
CA LYS A 98 -13.07 6.70 1.03
C LYS A 98 -13.51 5.31 0.54
N ILE A 99 -14.76 5.18 0.11
CA ILE A 99 -15.37 3.88 -0.23
C ILE A 99 -14.65 3.13 -1.36
N ASN A 100 -14.04 3.84 -2.31
CA ASN A 100 -13.37 3.28 -3.48
C ASN A 100 -11.85 3.16 -3.32
N ILE A 101 -11.34 3.16 -2.08
CA ILE A 101 -9.94 2.85 -1.82
C ILE A 101 -9.66 1.38 -2.13
N VAL A 102 -8.50 1.09 -2.74
CA VAL A 102 -8.11 -0.27 -3.14
C VAL A 102 -7.38 -0.96 -1.98
N GLU A 103 -7.72 -2.22 -1.70
CA GLU A 103 -6.95 -3.10 -0.82
C GLU A 103 -5.86 -3.82 -1.62
N ILE A 104 -4.65 -3.84 -1.09
CA ILE A 104 -3.52 -4.65 -1.54
C ILE A 104 -3.11 -5.53 -0.36
N ASP A 105 -3.67 -6.75 -0.29
CA ASP A 105 -3.27 -7.71 0.72
C ASP A 105 -1.93 -8.35 0.33
N ALA A 106 -0.88 -8.05 1.09
CA ALA A 106 0.48 -8.50 0.79
C ALA A 106 0.65 -10.03 0.90
N SER A 107 -0.31 -10.74 1.46
CA SER A 107 -0.32 -12.20 1.59
C SER A 107 -1.05 -12.90 0.44
N HIS A 108 -1.95 -12.20 -0.25
CA HIS A 108 -2.82 -12.75 -1.29
C HIS A 108 -2.80 -11.87 -2.54
N PRO A 109 -2.31 -12.37 -3.69
CA PRO A 109 -2.32 -11.61 -4.92
C PRO A 109 -3.76 -11.45 -5.44
N TYR A 110 -4.05 -10.30 -6.02
CA TYR A 110 -5.25 -10.10 -6.82
C TYR A 110 -5.27 -11.00 -8.07
N ASP A 111 -4.09 -11.27 -8.64
CA ASP A 111 -3.94 -12.16 -9.79
C ASP A 111 -3.89 -13.63 -9.33
N GLU A 112 -4.94 -14.39 -9.59
CA GLU A 112 -5.05 -15.81 -9.23
C GLU A 112 -3.95 -16.70 -9.82
N LYS A 113 -3.24 -16.23 -10.86
CA LYS A 113 -2.09 -16.92 -11.45
C LYS A 113 -0.82 -16.77 -10.62
N MET A 114 -0.79 -15.82 -9.70
CA MET A 114 0.33 -15.64 -8.80
C MET A 114 0.19 -16.54 -7.57
N THR A 115 1.33 -16.96 -7.04
CA THR A 115 1.36 -17.78 -5.83
C THR A 115 1.24 -16.92 -4.58
N THR A 116 0.36 -17.33 -3.65
CA THR A 116 0.26 -16.74 -2.31
C THR A 116 1.54 -16.97 -1.50
N ILE A 117 1.66 -16.34 -0.35
CA ILE A 117 2.73 -16.65 0.60
C ILE A 117 2.57 -18.08 1.17
N PHE A 118 3.64 -18.62 1.73
CA PHE A 118 3.58 -19.85 2.52
C PHE A 118 2.97 -19.53 3.88
N PHE A 119 2.01 -20.32 4.29
CA PHE A 119 1.44 -20.24 5.63
C PHE A 119 2.19 -21.18 6.57
N SER A 120 2.38 -20.74 7.80
CA SER A 120 2.77 -21.59 8.92
C SER A 120 1.81 -21.34 10.07
N ASP A 121 1.37 -22.43 10.69
CA ASP A 121 0.48 -22.37 11.82
C ASP A 121 1.28 -22.43 13.12
N TYR A 122 0.77 -21.73 14.12
CA TYR A 122 1.17 -22.01 15.50
C TYR A 122 0.57 -23.36 15.94
N SER A 123 1.15 -23.96 16.97
CA SER A 123 0.65 -25.22 17.56
C SER A 123 -0.82 -25.16 18.01
N ASN A 124 -1.40 -23.98 18.11
CA ASN A 124 -2.81 -23.75 18.49
C ASN A 124 -3.73 -23.55 17.28
N GLY A 125 -3.28 -23.86 16.06
CA GLY A 125 -4.08 -23.72 14.82
C GLY A 125 -4.26 -22.26 14.34
N LYS A 126 -3.59 -21.29 14.95
CA LYS A 126 -3.58 -19.91 14.45
C LYS A 126 -2.47 -19.70 13.45
N VAL A 127 -2.76 -18.97 12.37
CA VAL A 127 -1.75 -18.58 11.39
C VAL A 127 -0.76 -17.62 12.03
N ASN A 128 0.53 -17.88 11.81
CA ASN A 128 1.60 -16.98 12.24
C ASN A 128 1.56 -15.71 11.36
N PRO A 129 1.27 -14.53 11.90
CA PRO A 129 1.19 -13.31 11.10
C PRO A 129 2.55 -12.74 10.70
N TYR A 130 3.66 -13.18 11.32
CA TYR A 130 5.02 -12.68 11.06
C TYR A 130 5.66 -13.31 9.82
N MET A 131 4.89 -13.44 8.74
CA MET A 131 5.28 -14.17 7.53
C MET A 131 6.45 -13.55 6.76
N TRP A 132 6.70 -12.26 6.95
CA TRP A 132 7.82 -11.53 6.33
C TRP A 132 9.19 -11.91 6.89
N THR A 133 9.27 -12.62 8.00
CA THR A 133 10.55 -13.08 8.57
C THR A 133 11.19 -14.20 7.75
N GLY A 134 10.42 -14.89 6.92
CA GLY A 134 10.91 -15.90 5.99
C GLY A 134 11.27 -15.30 4.62
N SER A 135 12.52 -15.49 4.16
CA SER A 135 12.99 -14.91 2.89
C SER A 135 12.10 -15.25 1.68
N LYS A 136 11.63 -16.50 1.58
CA LYS A 136 10.73 -16.92 0.50
C LYS A 136 9.40 -16.16 0.52
N ASN A 137 8.83 -15.93 1.70
CA ASN A 137 7.61 -15.15 1.84
C ASN A 137 7.86 -13.68 1.55
N LEU A 138 8.99 -13.14 2.01
CA LEU A 138 9.37 -11.77 1.75
C LEU A 138 9.42 -11.47 0.24
N VAL A 139 10.05 -12.36 -0.54
CA VAL A 139 10.09 -12.27 -2.01
C VAL A 139 8.69 -12.35 -2.61
N ARG A 140 7.81 -13.21 -2.09
CA ARG A 140 6.42 -13.31 -2.58
C ARG A 140 5.63 -12.05 -2.27
N MET A 141 5.73 -11.51 -1.04
CA MET A 141 5.07 -10.26 -0.66
C MET A 141 5.52 -9.09 -1.54
N VAL A 142 6.82 -8.98 -1.84
CA VAL A 142 7.36 -7.98 -2.77
C VAL A 142 6.74 -8.10 -4.15
N ASN A 143 6.61 -9.33 -4.67
CA ASN A 143 5.99 -9.54 -5.97
C ASN A 143 4.49 -9.22 -5.95
N ILE A 144 3.76 -9.60 -4.91
CA ILE A 144 2.32 -9.32 -4.76
C ILE A 144 2.10 -7.80 -4.72
N ILE A 145 2.72 -7.12 -3.76
CA ILE A 145 2.60 -5.65 -3.61
C ILE A 145 3.01 -4.95 -4.91
N GLY A 146 4.16 -5.34 -5.48
CA GLY A 146 4.68 -4.68 -6.68
C GLY A 146 3.79 -4.85 -7.90
N ARG A 147 3.21 -6.03 -8.12
CA ARG A 147 2.27 -6.28 -9.24
C ARG A 147 0.97 -5.51 -9.09
N ASP A 148 0.43 -5.43 -7.89
CA ASP A 148 -0.80 -4.68 -7.65
C ASP A 148 -0.57 -3.17 -7.73
N LEU A 149 0.59 -2.67 -7.25
CA LEU A 149 1.01 -1.29 -7.48
C LEU A 149 1.18 -0.96 -8.97
N ILE A 150 1.74 -1.86 -9.79
CA ILE A 150 1.86 -1.66 -11.24
C ILE A 150 0.49 -1.55 -11.90
N ARG A 151 -0.49 -2.35 -11.47
CA ARG A 151 -1.87 -2.26 -11.98
C ARG A 151 -2.53 -0.93 -11.62
N LEU A 152 -2.33 -0.48 -10.40
CA LEU A 152 -2.89 0.77 -9.91
C LEU A 152 -2.18 2.01 -10.51
N TYR A 153 -0.87 1.90 -10.72
CA TYR A 153 0.00 2.99 -11.20
C TYR A 153 0.79 2.59 -12.46
N PRO A 154 0.14 2.36 -13.60
CA PRO A 154 0.80 1.83 -14.80
C PRO A 154 1.93 2.73 -15.33
N LYS A 155 1.88 4.03 -15.07
CA LYS A 155 2.96 4.98 -15.42
C LYS A 155 4.28 4.68 -14.68
N ASN A 156 4.20 4.06 -13.52
CA ASN A 156 5.35 3.72 -12.66
C ASN A 156 5.89 2.31 -12.91
N LYS A 157 5.28 1.53 -13.82
CA LYS A 157 5.59 0.11 -14.08
C LYS A 157 7.08 -0.16 -14.20
N ALA A 158 7.78 0.50 -15.10
CA ALA A 158 9.21 0.23 -15.37
C ALA A 158 10.08 0.42 -14.12
N LYS A 159 9.77 1.42 -13.30
CA LYS A 159 10.52 1.70 -12.07
C LYS A 159 10.23 0.66 -10.99
N ILE A 160 8.95 0.30 -10.80
CA ILE A 160 8.54 -0.72 -9.83
C ILE A 160 9.13 -2.09 -10.22
N GLU A 161 9.06 -2.50 -11.49
CA GLU A 161 9.66 -3.75 -11.99
C GLU A 161 11.18 -3.79 -11.74
N LYS A 162 11.89 -2.68 -11.98
CA LYS A 162 13.32 -2.58 -11.64
C LYS A 162 13.58 -2.77 -10.15
N ASN A 163 12.74 -2.18 -9.30
CA ASN A 163 12.88 -2.31 -7.83
C ASN A 163 12.57 -3.74 -7.37
N ILE A 164 11.55 -4.41 -7.94
CA ILE A 164 11.28 -5.84 -7.69
C ILE A 164 12.50 -6.67 -8.03
N THR A 165 13.03 -6.53 -9.28
CA THR A 165 14.18 -7.31 -9.73
C THR A 165 15.39 -7.12 -8.83
N LYS A 166 15.67 -5.88 -8.43
CA LYS A 166 16.78 -5.60 -7.52
C LYS A 166 16.59 -6.25 -6.16
N PHE A 167 15.40 -6.16 -5.58
CA PHE A 167 15.11 -6.77 -4.26
C PHE A 167 15.26 -8.30 -4.28
N THR A 168 14.90 -8.94 -5.39
CA THR A 168 14.91 -10.41 -5.52
C THR A 168 16.27 -10.98 -5.92
N ALA A 169 17.22 -10.13 -6.33
CA ALA A 169 18.58 -10.51 -6.70
C ALA A 169 19.58 -10.40 -5.53
N ASP A 170 19.26 -9.59 -4.54
CA ASP A 170 20.02 -9.40 -3.29
C ASP A 170 19.61 -10.46 -2.25
#